data_cc2b579d25f96140f25b018845ef18cf
#
_entry.id   cc2b579d25f96140f25b018845ef18cf
#
_cell.length_a   1.000
_cell.length_b   1.000
_cell.length_c   1.000
_cell.angle_alpha   90.00
_cell.angle_beta   90.00
_cell.angle_gamma   90.00
#
_symmetry.space_group_name_H-M   'P 1'
#
loop_
_entity.id
_entity.type
_entity.pdbx_description
1 polymer ?
#
loop_
_entity_poly.entity_id
_entity_poly.type
_entity_poly.pdbx_seq_one_letter_code
_entity_poly.pdbx_strand_id
1 'polypeptide(L)'
;TFKSIQKYAPESTIIISDTSVEALPDEWIQEILKYCKFFINLSEDNTLRNLSNQGLKSPAECLLFLNTLKTIKPLIADHTLDADRIFKLSGRYELNEGFNLDAYKGLNGKYVFKRRVQSWMVPNLSLLDVRLWSFDAQLLDKTEEMYSNALQHTSNGFDLEHAVFFS
;
A
#
# COMPACT_ATOMS: atom_id res chain seq x y z
N THR A 1 4.90 -13.96 -0.66
CA THR A 1 5.05 -12.55 -1.16
C THR A 1 6.51 -12.17 -1.31
N PHE A 2 7.38 -12.27 -0.27
CA PHE A 2 8.79 -11.81 -0.35
C PHE A 2 9.59 -12.50 -1.46
N LYS A 3 9.52 -13.83 -1.54
CA LYS A 3 10.20 -14.60 -2.60
C LYS A 3 9.79 -14.16 -4.01
N SER A 4 8.53 -13.79 -4.21
CA SER A 4 8.08 -13.30 -5.50
C SER A 4 8.63 -11.91 -5.82
N ILE A 5 8.75 -11.01 -4.83
CA ILE A 5 9.38 -9.70 -5.03
C ILE A 5 10.86 -9.88 -5.34
N GLN A 6 11.59 -10.68 -4.58
CA GLN A 6 13.01 -10.96 -4.85
C GLN A 6 13.24 -11.56 -6.23
N LYS A 7 12.30 -12.37 -6.74
CA LYS A 7 12.38 -12.97 -8.06
C LYS A 7 12.12 -12.00 -9.20
N TYR A 8 11.07 -11.16 -9.08
CA TYR A 8 10.56 -10.35 -10.18
C TYR A 8 10.90 -8.85 -10.07
N ALA A 9 11.39 -8.41 -8.90
CA ALA A 9 11.85 -7.05 -8.64
C ALA A 9 13.06 -7.06 -7.68
N PRO A 10 14.18 -7.71 -8.03
CA PRO A 10 15.29 -8.01 -7.12
C PRO A 10 15.98 -6.76 -6.57
N GLU A 11 15.95 -5.65 -7.30
CA GLU A 11 16.60 -4.39 -6.91
C GLU A 11 15.68 -3.49 -6.04
N SER A 12 14.44 -3.96 -5.77
CA SER A 12 13.48 -3.16 -5.01
C SER A 12 13.78 -3.18 -3.51
N THR A 13 13.72 -2.02 -2.89
CA THR A 13 13.69 -1.91 -1.42
C THR A 13 12.32 -2.32 -0.91
N ILE A 14 12.27 -3.32 -0.05
CA ILE A 14 11.01 -3.79 0.57
C ILE A 14 10.78 -3.07 1.88
N ILE A 15 9.59 -2.51 2.03
CA ILE A 15 9.04 -1.94 3.25
C ILE A 15 7.81 -2.75 3.62
N ILE A 16 7.72 -3.17 4.86
CA ILE A 16 6.57 -3.92 5.37
C ILE A 16 5.87 -3.08 6.42
N SER A 17 4.56 -2.94 6.28
CA SER A 17 3.70 -2.36 7.32
C SER A 17 2.76 -3.41 7.84
N ASP A 18 2.69 -3.54 9.16
CA ASP A 18 1.86 -4.52 9.85
C ASP A 18 0.93 -3.87 10.87
N THR A 19 -0.30 -4.38 10.94
CA THR A 19 -1.35 -3.97 11.90
C THR A 19 -1.94 -5.15 12.61
N SER A 20 -1.18 -6.20 12.83
CA SER A 20 -1.65 -7.36 13.59
C SER A 20 -2.21 -6.91 14.94
N VAL A 21 -3.39 -7.40 15.30
CA VAL A 21 -4.09 -7.03 16.56
C VAL A 21 -3.25 -7.46 17.77
N GLU A 22 -2.55 -8.57 17.63
CA GLU A 22 -1.57 -9.05 18.61
C GLU A 22 -0.17 -8.65 18.17
N ALA A 23 0.65 -8.21 19.10
CA ALA A 23 2.05 -7.92 18.83
C ALA A 23 2.74 -9.16 18.27
N LEU A 24 3.46 -8.99 17.18
CA LEU A 24 4.23 -10.08 16.60
C LEU A 24 5.35 -10.50 17.57
N PRO A 25 5.58 -11.80 17.77
CA PRO A 25 6.73 -12.29 18.52
C PRO A 25 8.05 -11.76 17.94
N ASP A 26 9.02 -11.46 18.78
CA ASP A 26 10.33 -10.91 18.37
C ASP A 26 11.02 -11.81 17.32
N GLU A 27 10.91 -13.12 17.45
CA GLU A 27 11.47 -14.08 16.49
C GLU A 27 10.89 -13.91 15.08
N TRP A 28 9.59 -13.58 14.98
CA TRP A 28 8.93 -13.30 13.69
C TRP A 28 9.36 -11.96 13.11
N ILE A 29 9.53 -10.94 13.97
CA ILE A 29 10.06 -9.65 13.55
C ILE A 29 11.46 -9.82 12.99
N GLN A 30 12.33 -10.58 13.67
CA GLN A 30 13.68 -10.86 13.19
C GLN A 30 13.68 -11.64 11.87
N GLU A 31 12.73 -12.56 11.67
CA GLU A 31 12.58 -13.26 10.39
C GLU A 31 12.13 -12.31 9.27
N ILE A 32 11.16 -11.42 9.53
CA ILE A 32 10.68 -10.42 8.59
C ILE A 32 11.81 -9.46 8.18
N LEU A 33 12.63 -9.02 9.11
CA LEU A 33 13.74 -8.10 8.86
C LEU A 33 14.84 -8.67 7.95
N LYS A 34 14.87 -10.00 7.71
CA LYS A 34 15.74 -10.60 6.69
C LYS A 34 15.31 -10.28 5.25
N TYR A 35 14.05 -9.87 5.07
CA TYR A 35 13.45 -9.65 3.74
C TYR A 35 13.10 -8.19 3.45
N CYS A 36 13.14 -7.31 4.44
CA CYS A 36 12.80 -5.90 4.25
C CYS A 36 13.87 -4.98 4.83
N LYS A 37 13.98 -3.78 4.27
CA LYS A 37 14.85 -2.72 4.81
C LYS A 37 14.19 -2.02 6.00
N PHE A 38 12.86 -1.85 5.96
CA PHE A 38 12.09 -1.20 7.00
C PHE A 38 10.88 -2.05 7.36
N PHE A 39 10.66 -2.24 8.66
CA PHE A 39 9.45 -2.82 9.21
C PHE A 39 8.73 -1.76 10.03
N ILE A 40 7.54 -1.37 9.58
CA ILE A 40 6.68 -0.37 10.23
C ILE A 40 5.61 -1.13 11.02
N ASN A 41 5.85 -1.26 12.32
CA ASN A 41 4.89 -1.90 13.22
C ASN A 41 3.87 -0.87 13.72
N LEU A 42 2.62 -1.04 13.32
CA LEU A 42 1.50 -0.20 13.72
C LEU A 42 0.49 -0.98 14.60
N SER A 43 0.91 -2.10 15.19
CA SER A 43 0.05 -2.92 16.06
C SER A 43 -0.42 -2.17 17.32
N GLU A 44 0.30 -1.14 17.75
CA GLU A 44 -0.06 -0.31 18.90
C GLU A 44 -0.94 0.92 18.54
N ASP A 45 -1.21 1.15 17.25
CA ASP A 45 -2.12 2.21 16.84
C ASP A 45 -3.55 1.84 17.23
N ASN A 46 -4.06 2.53 18.25
CA ASN A 46 -5.38 2.26 18.82
C ASN A 46 -6.50 2.46 17.78
N THR A 47 -6.35 3.40 16.84
CA THR A 47 -7.36 3.65 15.80
C THR A 47 -7.41 2.48 14.82
N LEU A 48 -6.25 2.03 14.34
CA LEU A 48 -6.14 0.87 13.45
C LEU A 48 -6.68 -0.40 14.13
N ARG A 49 -6.30 -0.61 15.39
CA ARG A 49 -6.79 -1.76 16.17
C ARG A 49 -8.30 -1.73 16.32
N ASN A 50 -8.88 -0.58 16.63
CA ASN A 50 -10.33 -0.44 16.76
C ASN A 50 -11.06 -0.72 15.44
N LEU A 51 -10.57 -0.18 14.31
CA LEU A 51 -11.14 -0.45 12.98
C LEU A 51 -11.07 -1.94 12.65
N SER A 52 -9.95 -2.59 12.92
CA SER A 52 -9.76 -4.02 12.69
C SER A 52 -10.70 -4.87 13.55
N ASN A 53 -10.84 -4.56 14.84
CA ASN A 53 -11.73 -5.26 15.77
C ASN A 53 -13.21 -5.13 15.39
N GLN A 54 -13.59 -4.00 14.79
CA GLN A 54 -14.94 -3.78 14.26
C GLN A 54 -15.16 -4.43 12.88
N GLY A 55 -14.15 -5.08 12.30
CA GLY A 55 -14.24 -5.68 10.98
C GLY A 55 -14.24 -4.67 9.83
N LEU A 56 -13.90 -3.42 10.08
CA LEU A 56 -13.87 -2.32 9.11
C LEU A 56 -12.59 -2.37 8.27
N LYS A 57 -12.51 -3.34 7.37
CA LYS A 57 -11.30 -3.66 6.61
C LYS A 57 -10.84 -2.53 5.70
N SER A 58 -11.76 -1.89 4.96
CA SER A 58 -11.40 -0.83 4.00
C SER A 58 -10.85 0.42 4.69
N PRO A 59 -11.47 0.98 5.75
CA PRO A 59 -10.88 2.07 6.51
C PRO A 59 -9.55 1.69 7.17
N ALA A 60 -9.42 0.46 7.69
CA ALA A 60 -8.18 -0.01 8.32
C ALA A 60 -7.04 -0.10 7.30
N GLU A 61 -7.27 -0.68 6.11
CA GLU A 61 -6.27 -0.74 5.03
C GLU A 61 -5.89 0.66 4.53
N CYS A 62 -6.87 1.57 4.43
CA CYS A 62 -6.64 2.95 4.03
C CYS A 62 -5.75 3.68 5.05
N LEU A 63 -6.08 3.61 6.34
CA LEU A 63 -5.33 4.25 7.40
C LEU A 63 -3.93 3.65 7.57
N LEU A 64 -3.79 2.31 7.43
CA LEU A 64 -2.50 1.63 7.41
C LEU A 64 -1.58 2.22 6.34
N PHE A 65 -2.09 2.37 5.12
CA PHE A 65 -1.29 2.90 4.02
C PHE A 65 -0.94 4.38 4.24
N LEU A 66 -1.88 5.20 4.73
CA LEU A 66 -1.61 6.59 5.12
C LEU A 66 -0.49 6.70 6.15
N ASN A 67 -0.53 5.89 7.21
CA ASN A 67 0.51 5.91 8.24
C ASN A 67 1.86 5.42 7.68
N THR A 68 1.82 4.48 6.75
CA THR A 68 3.02 4.04 6.01
C THR A 68 3.61 5.19 5.20
N LEU A 69 2.79 5.92 4.42
CA LEU A 69 3.24 7.08 3.63
C LEU A 69 3.86 8.16 4.53
N LYS A 70 3.22 8.50 5.65
CA LYS A 70 3.74 9.46 6.63
C LYS A 70 5.09 9.04 7.20
N THR A 71 5.31 7.74 7.40
CA THR A 71 6.57 7.21 7.93
C THR A 71 7.69 7.24 6.89
N ILE A 72 7.40 6.90 5.63
CA ILE A 72 8.43 6.85 4.57
C ILE A 72 8.76 8.21 3.98
N LYS A 73 7.86 9.18 4.05
CA LYS A 73 8.01 10.52 3.49
C LYS A 73 9.28 11.24 3.97
N PRO A 74 9.57 11.35 5.29
CA PRO A 74 10.82 11.94 5.77
C PRO A 74 12.05 11.13 5.32
N LEU A 75 11.97 9.81 5.23
CA LEU A 75 13.08 8.96 4.77
C LEU A 75 13.43 9.20 3.29
N ILE A 76 12.43 9.55 2.48
CA ILE A 76 12.65 9.92 1.08
C ILE A 76 13.22 11.36 1.00
N ALA A 77 12.71 12.27 1.82
CA ALA A 77 13.15 13.66 1.83
C ALA A 77 14.61 13.83 2.27
N ASP A 78 15.10 13.00 3.17
CA ASP A 78 16.49 13.03 3.66
C ASP A 78 17.43 12.05 2.93
N HIS A 79 16.95 11.42 1.86
CA HIS A 79 17.69 10.41 1.06
C HIS A 79 18.10 9.14 1.81
N THR A 80 17.52 8.85 2.98
CA THR A 80 17.68 7.54 3.66
C THR A 80 17.05 6.42 2.85
N LEU A 81 16.00 6.77 2.10
CA LEU A 81 15.31 5.91 1.14
C LEU A 81 15.25 6.59 -0.22
N ASP A 82 16.07 6.13 -1.16
CA ASP A 82 15.97 6.55 -2.55
C ASP A 82 14.88 5.76 -3.26
N ALA A 83 13.93 6.47 -3.87
CA ALA A 83 12.84 5.86 -4.61
C ALA A 83 12.38 6.75 -5.75
N ASP A 84 12.42 6.23 -6.98
CA ASP A 84 11.81 6.88 -8.15
C ASP A 84 10.31 6.53 -8.23
N ARG A 85 9.97 5.30 -7.84
CA ARG A 85 8.60 4.76 -7.91
C ARG A 85 8.30 3.90 -6.72
N ILE A 86 7.09 4.07 -6.18
CA ILE A 86 6.60 3.30 -5.04
C ILE A 86 5.51 2.34 -5.53
N PHE A 87 5.64 1.06 -5.16
CA PHE A 87 4.67 0.00 -5.43
C PHE A 87 3.94 -0.37 -4.13
N LYS A 88 2.62 -0.32 -4.14
CA LYS A 88 1.79 -0.91 -3.09
C LYS A 88 1.37 -2.30 -3.51
N LEU A 89 1.74 -3.29 -2.75
CA LEU A 89 1.30 -4.68 -2.90
C LEU A 89 0.62 -5.13 -1.61
N SER A 90 -0.63 -5.58 -1.70
CA SER A 90 -1.32 -6.17 -0.54
C SER A 90 -0.71 -7.52 -0.19
N GLY A 91 -0.41 -7.74 1.10
CA GLY A 91 0.43 -8.84 1.61
C GLY A 91 -0.04 -10.27 1.30
N ARG A 92 -1.30 -10.44 0.86
CA ARG A 92 -1.87 -11.73 0.43
C ARG A 92 -1.60 -12.09 -1.04
N TYR A 93 -0.94 -11.20 -1.79
CA TYR A 93 -0.70 -11.37 -3.22
C TYR A 93 0.79 -11.54 -3.52
N GLU A 94 1.05 -12.12 -4.65
CA GLU A 94 2.40 -12.38 -5.14
C GLU A 94 2.58 -11.82 -6.55
N LEU A 95 3.80 -11.37 -6.84
CA LEU A 95 4.19 -11.09 -8.22
C LEU A 95 4.37 -12.43 -8.96
N ASN A 96 4.07 -12.44 -10.24
CA ASN A 96 4.24 -13.61 -11.09
C ASN A 96 4.97 -13.23 -12.39
N GLU A 97 5.12 -14.15 -13.30
CA GLU A 97 5.81 -13.98 -14.59
C GLU A 97 5.24 -12.86 -15.49
N GLY A 98 3.99 -12.45 -15.26
CA GLY A 98 3.40 -11.31 -15.95
C GLY A 98 3.83 -9.94 -15.39
N PHE A 99 4.55 -9.91 -14.26
CA PHE A 99 5.09 -8.67 -13.72
C PHE A 99 6.43 -8.33 -14.41
N ASN A 100 6.50 -7.14 -15.01
CA ASN A 100 7.71 -6.63 -15.65
C ASN A 100 8.03 -5.23 -15.11
N LEU A 101 9.08 -5.13 -14.32
CA LEU A 101 9.52 -3.85 -13.72
C LEU A 101 9.92 -2.82 -14.78
N ASP A 102 10.50 -3.27 -15.91
CA ASP A 102 10.91 -2.37 -17.00
C ASP A 102 9.75 -1.63 -17.66
N ALA A 103 8.54 -2.20 -17.60
CA ALA A 103 7.33 -1.55 -18.11
C ALA A 103 6.96 -0.26 -17.37
N TYR A 104 7.53 -0.03 -16.19
CA TYR A 104 7.30 1.17 -15.38
C TYR A 104 8.37 2.24 -15.59
N LYS A 105 9.46 1.93 -16.29
CA LYS A 105 10.50 2.92 -16.63
C LYS A 105 9.91 4.04 -17.50
N GLY A 106 10.24 5.28 -17.16
CA GLY A 106 9.76 6.46 -17.90
C GLY A 106 8.29 6.84 -17.66
N LEU A 107 7.61 6.19 -16.72
CA LEU A 107 6.25 6.57 -16.32
C LEU A 107 6.27 7.65 -15.21
N ASN A 108 7.06 8.72 -15.41
CA ASN A 108 7.23 9.79 -14.44
C ASN A 108 5.94 10.58 -14.26
N GLY A 109 5.67 11.00 -13.02
CA GLY A 109 4.48 11.78 -12.67
C GLY A 109 3.15 11.02 -12.86
N LYS A 110 3.15 9.69 -12.88
CA LYS A 110 1.95 8.87 -13.16
C LYS A 110 1.64 7.88 -12.04
N TYR A 111 0.33 7.72 -11.81
CA TYR A 111 -0.25 6.55 -11.15
C TYR A 111 -0.42 5.41 -12.15
N VAL A 112 -0.13 4.19 -11.75
CA VAL A 112 -0.33 2.99 -12.58
C VAL A 112 -1.08 1.95 -11.78
N PHE A 113 -2.33 1.72 -12.14
CA PHE A 113 -3.17 0.67 -11.59
C PHE A 113 -3.20 -0.52 -12.54
N LYS A 114 -3.29 -1.74 -12.00
CA LYS A 114 -3.35 -2.96 -12.80
C LYS A 114 -4.48 -2.94 -13.82
N ARG A 115 -5.67 -2.49 -13.39
CA ARG A 115 -6.85 -2.35 -14.23
C ARG A 115 -7.89 -1.45 -13.60
N ARG A 116 -8.69 -0.85 -14.45
CA ARG A 116 -9.99 -0.27 -14.11
C ARG A 116 -11.07 -1.34 -14.40
N VAL A 117 -11.97 -1.54 -13.47
CA VAL A 117 -13.04 -2.54 -13.58
C VAL A 117 -14.37 -1.84 -13.39
N GLN A 118 -15.42 -2.29 -14.10
CA GLN A 118 -16.78 -1.83 -13.83
C GLN A 118 -17.22 -2.35 -12.47
N SER A 119 -17.84 -1.48 -11.67
CA SER A 119 -18.40 -1.86 -10.38
C SER A 119 -19.50 -2.91 -10.56
N TRP A 120 -19.46 -3.93 -9.74
CA TRP A 120 -20.54 -4.91 -9.65
C TRP A 120 -21.65 -4.46 -8.68
N MET A 121 -21.37 -3.47 -7.82
CA MET A 121 -22.31 -2.95 -6.82
C MET A 121 -23.11 -1.77 -7.36
N VAL A 122 -22.49 -0.91 -8.15
CA VAL A 122 -23.10 0.34 -8.62
C VAL A 122 -23.04 0.39 -10.15
N PRO A 123 -24.19 0.36 -10.83
CA PRO A 123 -24.23 0.45 -12.29
C PRO A 123 -23.52 1.72 -12.81
N ASN A 124 -22.78 1.58 -13.91
CA ASN A 124 -22.03 2.65 -14.58
C ASN A 124 -20.89 3.27 -13.76
N LEU A 125 -20.58 2.75 -12.59
CA LEU A 125 -19.42 3.15 -11.79
C LEU A 125 -18.23 2.25 -12.09
N SER A 126 -17.04 2.82 -12.00
CA SER A 126 -15.77 2.07 -12.08
C SER A 126 -15.09 2.03 -10.72
N LEU A 127 -14.23 1.04 -10.57
CA LEU A 127 -13.33 0.89 -9.44
C LEU A 127 -11.90 0.62 -9.93
N LEU A 128 -10.92 0.86 -9.08
CA LEU A 128 -9.51 0.56 -9.35
C LEU A 128 -9.08 -0.70 -8.58
N ASP A 129 -8.34 -1.58 -9.25
CA ASP A 129 -7.71 -2.72 -8.55
C ASP A 129 -6.54 -2.19 -7.71
N VAL A 130 -6.76 -2.08 -6.39
CA VAL A 130 -5.79 -1.52 -5.43
C VAL A 130 -4.88 -2.57 -4.78
N ARG A 131 -4.94 -3.84 -5.24
CA ARG A 131 -4.10 -4.93 -4.71
C ARG A 131 -2.64 -4.79 -5.11
N LEU A 132 -2.40 -4.36 -6.35
CA LEU A 132 -1.10 -3.98 -6.87
C LEU A 132 -1.24 -2.73 -7.72
N TRP A 133 -0.57 -1.66 -7.32
CA TRP A 133 -0.51 -0.42 -8.09
C TRP A 133 0.76 0.34 -7.70
N SER A 134 1.10 1.37 -8.47
CA SER A 134 2.30 2.15 -8.22
C SER A 134 2.12 3.61 -8.57
N PHE A 135 2.99 4.44 -8.03
CA PHE A 135 3.06 5.86 -8.34
C PHE A 135 4.50 6.35 -8.32
N ASP A 136 4.76 7.40 -9.08
CA ASP A 136 6.02 8.13 -9.04
C ASP A 136 6.24 8.74 -7.66
N ALA A 137 7.43 8.66 -7.10
CA ALA A 137 7.71 9.17 -5.75
C ALA A 137 7.44 10.68 -5.61
N GLN A 138 7.50 11.45 -6.70
CA GLN A 138 7.12 12.87 -6.72
C GLN A 138 5.62 13.10 -6.42
N LEU A 139 4.79 12.08 -6.54
CA LEU A 139 3.37 12.15 -6.24
C LEU A 139 3.03 11.78 -4.79
N LEU A 140 4.03 11.63 -3.91
CA LEU A 140 3.82 11.17 -2.53
C LEU A 140 2.79 12.04 -1.78
N ASP A 141 2.91 13.37 -1.87
CA ASP A 141 1.98 14.30 -1.22
C ASP A 141 0.56 14.17 -1.77
N LYS A 142 0.42 14.06 -3.08
CA LYS A 142 -0.88 13.83 -3.74
C LYS A 142 -1.47 12.47 -3.40
N THR A 143 -0.61 11.46 -3.22
CA THR A 143 -1.06 10.13 -2.80
C THR A 143 -1.55 10.14 -1.35
N GLU A 144 -0.88 10.88 -0.47
CA GLU A 144 -1.34 11.09 0.90
C GLU A 144 -2.70 11.80 0.94
N GLU A 145 -2.90 12.85 0.13
CA GLU A 145 -4.17 13.55 -0.02
C GLU A 145 -5.27 12.61 -0.55
N MET A 146 -4.99 11.88 -1.64
CA MET A 146 -5.91 10.89 -2.22
C MET A 146 -6.36 9.87 -1.18
N TYR A 147 -5.46 9.31 -0.39
CA TYR A 147 -5.81 8.34 0.64
C TYR A 147 -6.51 8.99 1.86
N SER A 148 -6.24 10.24 2.15
CA SER A 148 -6.98 10.99 3.17
C SER A 148 -8.45 11.19 2.76
N ASN A 149 -8.71 11.48 1.49
CA ASN A 149 -10.06 11.55 0.93
C ASN A 149 -10.72 10.16 0.89
N ALA A 150 -9.97 9.14 0.45
CA ALA A 150 -10.45 7.76 0.43
C ALA A 150 -10.84 7.25 1.83
N LEU A 151 -10.13 7.67 2.88
CA LEU A 151 -10.48 7.33 4.26
C LEU A 151 -11.87 7.85 4.65
N GLN A 152 -12.24 9.07 4.21
CA GLN A 152 -13.58 9.60 4.44
C GLN A 152 -14.66 8.76 3.74
N HIS A 153 -14.40 8.37 2.48
CA HIS A 153 -15.31 7.51 1.72
C HIS A 153 -15.45 6.12 2.36
N THR A 154 -14.34 5.49 2.75
CA THR A 154 -14.38 4.17 3.38
C THR A 154 -15.05 4.19 4.75
N SER A 155 -14.92 5.28 5.51
CA SER A 155 -15.64 5.48 6.78
C SER A 155 -17.16 5.61 6.57
N ASN A 156 -17.61 6.00 5.38
CA ASN A 156 -19.00 6.04 4.96
C ASN A 156 -19.48 4.74 4.29
N GLY A 157 -18.71 3.66 4.38
CA GLY A 157 -19.11 2.33 3.93
C GLY A 157 -18.73 1.95 2.50
N PHE A 158 -17.98 2.79 1.77
CA PHE A 158 -17.42 2.39 0.48
C PHE A 158 -16.24 1.43 0.68
N ASP A 159 -16.07 0.49 -0.25
CA ASP A 159 -14.83 -0.28 -0.31
C ASP A 159 -13.66 0.60 -0.80
N LEU A 160 -12.43 0.14 -0.56
CA LEU A 160 -11.23 0.92 -0.87
C LEU A 160 -11.07 1.14 -2.38
N GLU A 161 -11.47 0.19 -3.19
CA GLU A 161 -11.40 0.24 -4.65
C GLU A 161 -12.24 1.37 -5.24
N HIS A 162 -13.45 1.58 -4.72
CA HIS A 162 -14.30 2.71 -5.09
C HIS A 162 -13.79 4.01 -4.48
N ALA A 163 -13.41 3.98 -3.21
CA ALA A 163 -12.93 5.17 -2.50
C ALA A 163 -11.73 5.82 -3.19
N VAL A 164 -10.73 5.02 -3.60
CA VAL A 164 -9.55 5.50 -4.34
C VAL A 164 -9.93 5.99 -5.74
N PHE A 165 -10.95 5.44 -6.37
CA PHE A 165 -11.42 5.92 -7.68
C PHE A 165 -12.09 7.30 -7.59
N PHE A 166 -12.73 7.64 -6.48
CA PHE A 166 -13.38 8.94 -6.24
C PHE A 166 -12.42 10.04 -5.76
N SER A 167 -11.27 9.65 -5.23
CA SER A 167 -10.31 10.56 -4.60
C SER A 167 -9.26 11.06 -5.56
#